data_31394c847eca40d8ac2d7b0a1102cac1
#
_entry.id   31394c847eca40d8ac2d7b0a1102cac1
#
_cell.length_a   1.000
_cell.length_b   1.000
_cell.length_c   1.000
_cell.angle_alpha   90.00
_cell.angle_beta   90.00
_cell.angle_gamma   90.00
#
_symmetry.space_group_name_H-M   'P 1'
#
loop_
_entity.id
_entity.type
_entity.pdbx_description
1 polymer ?
#
loop_
_entity_poly.entity_id
_entity_poly.type
_entity_poly.pdbx_seq_one_letter_code
_entity_poly.pdbx_strand_id
1 'polypeptide(L)'
;TGMREKGISDDQGARNCVDLWKSVIGHAEKNKINLCLEHLNSRDDSHPMKGHPGYFGDDVDFCVDLIRQVDSPNMKLLFDVYHVQIMNGDVIRRIRQYKDLIGHYHTAGNPGRGELDDHQEINYPPVMRAVLETGYSGYVAQEFIPTWDDPVHALRHAAKVCDVG
;
A
#
# COMPACT_ATOMS: atom_id res chain seq x y z
N THR A 1 1.12 -9.44 6.76
CA THR A 1 0.40 -9.81 8.00
C THR A 1 -0.52 -11.01 7.71
N GLY A 2 -1.70 -11.01 8.17
CA GLY A 2 -2.73 -12.02 7.99
C GLY A 2 -4.02 -11.51 8.59
N MET A 3 -4.97 -12.40 8.84
CA MET A 3 -6.22 -12.07 9.51
C MET A 3 -6.03 -12.05 11.03
N ARG A 4 -6.80 -11.22 11.74
CA ARG A 4 -6.90 -11.31 13.21
C ARG A 4 -7.53 -12.65 13.60
N GLU A 5 -6.92 -13.32 14.58
CA GLU A 5 -7.39 -14.62 15.05
C GLU A 5 -7.87 -14.52 16.51
N LYS A 6 -8.93 -15.27 16.80
CA LYS A 6 -9.47 -15.32 18.16
C LYS A 6 -8.42 -15.89 19.12
N GLY A 7 -8.13 -15.18 20.20
CA GLY A 7 -7.19 -15.59 21.24
C GLY A 7 -5.75 -15.11 21.01
N ILE A 8 -5.46 -14.45 19.90
CA ILE A 8 -4.18 -13.78 19.67
C ILE A 8 -4.40 -12.27 19.85
N SER A 9 -3.70 -11.65 20.81
CA SER A 9 -3.73 -10.19 20.97
C SER A 9 -2.95 -9.51 19.84
N ASP A 10 -3.24 -8.23 19.58
CA ASP A 10 -2.52 -7.44 18.58
C ASP A 10 -1.02 -7.38 18.88
N ASP A 11 -0.62 -7.28 20.14
CA ASP A 11 0.79 -7.35 20.56
C ASP A 11 1.44 -8.71 20.23
N GLN A 12 0.73 -9.80 20.42
CA GLN A 12 1.25 -11.12 20.06
C GLN A 12 1.31 -11.30 18.54
N GLY A 13 0.30 -10.83 17.82
CA GLY A 13 0.28 -10.80 16.36
C GLY A 13 1.46 -10.00 15.77
N ALA A 14 1.74 -8.83 16.36
CA ALA A 14 2.89 -8.00 15.98
C ALA A 14 4.21 -8.74 16.17
N ARG A 15 4.44 -9.33 17.35
CA ARG A 15 5.65 -10.15 17.59
C ARG A 15 5.78 -11.30 16.61
N ASN A 16 4.70 -12.04 16.37
CA ASN A 16 4.72 -13.17 15.43
C ASN A 16 5.12 -12.72 14.02
N CYS A 17 4.62 -11.59 13.53
CA CYS A 17 4.98 -11.03 12.23
C CYS A 17 6.46 -10.64 12.17
N VAL A 18 6.94 -9.89 13.17
CA VAL A 18 8.33 -9.42 13.23
C VAL A 18 9.31 -10.59 13.31
N ASP A 19 9.03 -11.58 14.16
CA ASP A 19 9.89 -12.77 14.33
C ASP A 19 9.97 -13.58 13.02
N LEU A 20 8.83 -13.77 12.33
CA LEU A 20 8.80 -14.44 11.05
C LEU A 20 9.64 -13.69 10.02
N TRP A 21 9.44 -12.38 9.87
CA TRP A 21 10.19 -11.59 8.88
C TRP A 21 11.68 -11.55 9.19
N LYS A 22 12.08 -11.44 10.46
CA LYS A 22 13.49 -11.54 10.88
C LYS A 22 14.12 -12.87 10.50
N SER A 23 13.35 -13.95 10.50
CA SER A 23 13.87 -15.27 10.14
C SER A 23 14.18 -15.42 8.64
N VAL A 24 13.57 -14.61 7.78
CA VAL A 24 13.71 -14.72 6.31
C VAL A 24 14.41 -13.52 5.67
N ILE A 25 14.46 -12.36 6.35
CA ILE A 25 14.93 -11.11 5.75
C ILE A 25 16.40 -11.18 5.28
N GLY A 26 17.26 -11.90 5.98
CA GLY A 26 18.65 -12.10 5.58
C GLY A 26 18.80 -12.81 4.23
N HIS A 27 17.82 -13.65 3.84
CA HIS A 27 17.80 -14.23 2.50
C HIS A 27 17.46 -13.18 1.43
N ALA A 28 16.51 -12.28 1.72
CA ALA A 28 16.15 -11.18 0.84
C ALA A 28 17.32 -10.20 0.65
N GLU A 29 17.99 -9.83 1.73
CA GLU A 29 19.20 -8.99 1.71
C GLU A 29 20.29 -9.57 0.82
N LYS A 30 20.62 -10.85 1.03
CA LYS A 30 21.64 -11.57 0.24
C LYS A 30 21.34 -11.56 -1.26
N ASN A 31 20.05 -11.62 -1.62
CA ASN A 31 19.60 -11.64 -3.01
C ASN A 31 19.20 -10.25 -3.54
N LYS A 32 19.37 -9.17 -2.75
CA LYS A 32 19.02 -7.80 -3.10
C LYS A 32 17.53 -7.65 -3.51
N ILE A 33 16.66 -8.34 -2.79
CA ILE A 33 15.20 -8.31 -2.97
C ILE A 33 14.57 -7.56 -1.80
N ASN A 34 13.64 -6.67 -2.07
CA ASN A 34 12.82 -6.06 -1.03
C ASN A 34 11.59 -6.92 -0.74
N LEU A 35 11.30 -7.10 0.54
CA LEU A 35 10.01 -7.59 1.01
C LEU A 35 9.15 -6.36 1.29
N CYS A 36 8.03 -6.23 0.59
CA CYS A 36 7.12 -5.10 0.77
C CYS A 36 5.88 -5.54 1.54
N LEU A 37 5.68 -4.98 2.73
CA LEU A 37 4.46 -5.17 3.50
C LEU A 37 3.39 -4.25 2.95
N GLU A 38 2.31 -4.82 2.44
CA GLU A 38 1.12 -4.08 2.07
C GLU A 38 0.14 -4.02 3.25
N HIS A 39 -0.28 -2.80 3.61
CA HIS A 39 -1.44 -2.62 4.46
C HIS A 39 -2.70 -2.64 3.60
N LEU A 40 -3.80 -3.17 4.14
CA LEU A 40 -5.07 -3.30 3.41
C LEU A 40 -6.19 -2.67 4.23
N ASN A 41 -7.21 -2.12 3.56
CA ASN A 41 -8.37 -1.63 4.29
C ASN A 41 -9.24 -2.79 4.80
N SER A 42 -9.77 -2.62 6.01
CA SER A 42 -10.72 -3.53 6.64
C SER A 42 -12.16 -3.02 6.63
N ARG A 43 -12.42 -1.87 5.97
CA ARG A 43 -13.72 -1.18 5.99
C ARG A 43 -14.64 -1.57 4.85
N ASP A 44 -14.10 -1.82 3.65
CA ASP A 44 -14.92 -2.21 2.49
C ASP A 44 -15.13 -3.72 2.50
N ASP A 45 -16.37 -4.16 2.71
CA ASP A 45 -16.79 -5.56 2.68
C ASP A 45 -17.61 -5.93 1.44
N SER A 46 -17.73 -4.99 0.48
CA SER A 46 -18.58 -5.17 -0.70
C SER A 46 -18.05 -6.18 -1.71
N HIS A 47 -16.73 -6.44 -1.71
CA HIS A 47 -16.09 -7.39 -2.60
C HIS A 47 -14.73 -7.83 -2.06
N PRO A 48 -14.33 -9.12 -2.20
CA PRO A 48 -13.07 -9.66 -1.66
C PRO A 48 -11.79 -8.94 -2.11
N MET A 49 -11.83 -8.26 -3.27
CA MET A 49 -10.69 -7.50 -3.80
C MET A 49 -10.73 -6.02 -3.43
N LYS A 50 -11.79 -5.51 -2.79
CA LYS A 50 -11.93 -4.09 -2.44
C LYS A 50 -11.51 -3.78 -1.01
N GLY A 51 -11.67 -4.74 -0.12
CA GLY A 51 -11.26 -4.64 1.27
C GLY A 51 -11.22 -6.00 1.95
N HIS A 52 -10.63 -6.05 3.15
CA HIS A 52 -10.34 -7.28 3.87
C HIS A 52 -10.76 -7.16 5.34
N PRO A 53 -12.07 -7.26 5.67
CA PRO A 53 -12.55 -7.17 7.06
C PRO A 53 -11.81 -8.16 7.97
N GLY A 54 -11.27 -7.64 9.08
CA GLY A 54 -10.48 -8.43 10.02
C GLY A 54 -9.01 -8.60 9.67
N TYR A 55 -8.51 -7.97 8.60
CA TYR A 55 -7.08 -7.97 8.29
C TYR A 55 -6.26 -7.30 9.38
N PHE A 56 -5.13 -7.89 9.76
CA PHE A 56 -4.33 -7.43 10.90
C PHE A 56 -3.52 -6.16 10.56
N GLY A 57 -3.01 -6.05 9.36
CA GLY A 57 -2.23 -4.90 8.88
C GLY A 57 -3.11 -3.82 8.23
N ASP A 58 -4.18 -3.37 8.89
CA ASP A 58 -5.15 -2.42 8.34
C ASP A 58 -4.90 -0.95 8.73
N ASP A 59 -3.79 -0.66 9.37
CA ASP A 59 -3.33 0.69 9.69
C ASP A 59 -1.90 0.89 9.20
N VAL A 60 -1.67 1.94 8.39
CA VAL A 60 -0.37 2.17 7.76
C VAL A 60 0.71 2.55 8.78
N ASP A 61 0.37 3.29 9.84
CA ASP A 61 1.33 3.68 10.87
C ASP A 61 1.76 2.46 11.67
N PHE A 62 0.83 1.56 12.00
CA PHE A 62 1.12 0.27 12.61
C PHE A 62 2.03 -0.60 11.72
N CYS A 63 1.76 -0.69 10.43
CA CYS A 63 2.62 -1.44 9.50
C CYS A 63 4.04 -0.85 9.43
N VAL A 64 4.18 0.47 9.44
CA VAL A 64 5.48 1.16 9.51
C VAL A 64 6.23 0.79 10.79
N ASP A 65 5.56 0.72 11.93
CA ASP A 65 6.20 0.33 13.19
C ASP A 65 6.66 -1.12 13.19
N LEU A 66 5.92 -2.04 12.55
CA LEU A 66 6.38 -3.41 12.34
C LEU A 66 7.64 -3.47 11.44
N ILE A 67 7.65 -2.71 10.34
CA ILE A 67 8.81 -2.63 9.43
C ILE A 67 10.04 -2.15 10.19
N ARG A 68 9.91 -1.10 11.00
CA ARG A 68 11.00 -0.57 11.82
C ARG A 68 11.55 -1.60 12.83
N GLN A 69 10.67 -2.42 13.41
CA GLN A 69 11.07 -3.47 14.34
C GLN A 69 11.84 -4.61 13.66
N VAL A 70 11.62 -4.87 12.37
CA VAL A 70 12.44 -5.83 11.59
C VAL A 70 13.88 -5.32 11.43
N ASP A 71 14.04 -4.00 11.31
CA ASP A 71 15.34 -3.31 11.26
C ASP A 71 16.22 -3.79 10.09
N SER A 72 15.65 -3.82 8.88
CA SER A 72 16.34 -4.20 7.66
C SER A 72 16.06 -3.21 6.54
N PRO A 73 17.07 -2.82 5.75
CA PRO A 73 16.86 -1.95 4.58
C PRO A 73 16.04 -2.61 3.48
N ASN A 74 15.89 -3.93 3.52
CA ASN A 74 15.11 -4.72 2.55
C ASN A 74 13.69 -5.02 3.02
N MET A 75 13.29 -4.60 4.23
CA MET A 75 11.90 -4.62 4.67
C MET A 75 11.28 -3.26 4.38
N LYS A 76 10.32 -3.21 3.48
CA LYS A 76 9.72 -1.98 2.97
C LYS A 76 8.21 -1.99 3.12
N LEU A 77 7.60 -0.83 2.92
CA LEU A 77 6.16 -0.65 2.80
C LEU A 77 5.78 -0.66 1.33
N LEU A 78 4.76 -1.40 0.96
CA LEU A 78 3.97 -1.14 -0.23
C LEU A 78 2.89 -0.14 0.18
N PHE A 79 2.97 1.07 -0.37
CA PHE A 79 2.04 2.15 -0.08
C PHE A 79 0.92 2.14 -1.13
N ASP A 80 -0.18 1.47 -0.82
CA ASP A 80 -1.37 1.52 -1.67
C ASP A 80 -2.20 2.76 -1.31
N VAL A 81 -2.27 3.71 -2.25
CA VAL A 81 -2.96 4.99 -2.06
C VAL A 81 -4.45 4.79 -1.77
N TYR A 82 -5.09 3.79 -2.39
CA TYR A 82 -6.50 3.46 -2.17
C TYR A 82 -6.74 3.00 -0.73
N HIS A 83 -5.94 2.06 -0.24
CA HIS A 83 -6.11 1.55 1.12
C HIS A 83 -5.77 2.61 2.18
N VAL A 84 -4.72 3.42 1.96
CA VAL A 84 -4.39 4.55 2.85
C VAL A 84 -5.52 5.56 2.90
N GLN A 85 -6.11 5.91 1.76
CA GLN A 85 -7.22 6.87 1.70
C GLN A 85 -8.39 6.41 2.58
N ILE A 86 -8.77 5.14 2.49
CA ILE A 86 -9.91 4.58 3.24
C ILE A 86 -9.63 4.54 4.76
N MET A 87 -8.45 4.10 5.15
CA MET A 87 -8.16 3.83 6.56
C MET A 87 -7.67 5.08 7.30
N ASN A 88 -6.75 5.81 6.72
CA ASN A 88 -5.97 6.82 7.41
C ASN A 88 -6.13 8.23 6.79
N GLY A 89 -6.30 8.32 5.47
CA GLY A 89 -6.24 9.60 4.76
C GLY A 89 -4.86 10.26 4.82
N ASP A 90 -4.80 11.57 4.57
CA ASP A 90 -3.59 12.39 4.70
C ASP A 90 -2.41 11.86 3.86
N VAL A 91 -2.74 11.38 2.67
CA VAL A 91 -1.88 10.61 1.77
C VAL A 91 -0.55 11.32 1.50
N ILE A 92 -0.58 12.60 1.08
CA ILE A 92 0.62 13.34 0.69
C ILE A 92 1.61 13.51 1.85
N ARG A 93 1.11 13.83 3.05
CA ARG A 93 1.97 13.94 4.23
C ARG A 93 2.61 12.60 4.58
N ARG A 94 1.85 11.50 4.53
CA ARG A 94 2.34 10.14 4.79
C ARG A 94 3.39 9.69 3.79
N ILE A 95 3.24 9.99 2.50
CA ILE A 95 4.25 9.76 1.47
C ILE A 95 5.58 10.42 1.87
N ARG A 96 5.55 11.72 2.24
CA ARG A 96 6.75 12.44 2.65
C ARG A 96 7.34 11.91 3.96
N GLN A 97 6.48 11.56 4.92
CA GLN A 97 6.88 11.05 6.25
C GLN A 97 7.57 9.68 6.16
N TYR A 98 7.10 8.81 5.29
CA TYR A 98 7.56 7.42 5.18
C TYR A 98 8.42 7.14 3.95
N LYS A 99 8.87 8.18 3.24
CA LYS A 99 9.61 8.10 1.97
C LYS A 99 10.76 7.09 1.96
N ASP A 100 11.50 6.97 3.06
CA ASP A 100 12.68 6.08 3.14
C ASP A 100 12.28 4.61 3.38
N LEU A 101 11.05 4.36 3.78
CA LEU A 101 10.49 3.04 4.02
C LEU A 101 9.65 2.51 2.86
N ILE A 102 9.18 3.38 1.96
CA ILE A 102 8.33 2.96 0.84
C ILE A 102 9.19 2.33 -0.25
N GLY A 103 8.86 1.09 -0.61
CA GLY A 103 9.54 0.35 -1.68
C GLY A 103 8.69 0.17 -2.94
N HIS A 104 7.37 0.38 -2.84
CA HIS A 104 6.44 0.27 -3.96
C HIS A 104 5.18 1.08 -3.71
N TYR A 105 4.51 1.49 -4.80
CA TYR A 105 3.22 2.19 -4.73
C TYR A 105 2.17 1.47 -5.56
N HIS A 106 0.93 1.42 -5.03
CA HIS A 106 -0.27 1.06 -5.77
C HIS A 106 -1.25 2.22 -5.86
N THR A 107 -2.05 2.23 -6.93
CA THR A 107 -3.09 3.24 -7.18
C THR A 107 -4.40 2.60 -7.62
N ALA A 108 -5.51 3.10 -7.12
CA ALA A 108 -6.86 2.78 -7.55
C ALA A 108 -7.83 3.90 -7.16
N GLY A 109 -8.96 4.03 -7.83
CA GLY A 109 -9.99 5.00 -7.49
C GLY A 109 -10.73 4.62 -6.20
N ASN A 110 -10.94 5.59 -5.32
CA ASN A 110 -11.78 5.45 -4.13
C ASN A 110 -12.98 6.42 -4.21
N PRO A 111 -14.22 5.95 -4.00
CA PRO A 111 -14.62 4.60 -3.61
C PRO A 111 -14.57 3.58 -4.75
N GLY A 112 -14.60 2.29 -4.39
CA GLY A 112 -14.90 1.20 -5.31
C GLY A 112 -13.72 0.50 -5.95
N ARG A 113 -12.48 0.95 -5.71
CA ARG A 113 -11.24 0.40 -6.28
C ARG A 113 -11.25 0.36 -7.81
N GLY A 114 -11.95 1.33 -8.44
CA GLY A 114 -12.09 1.43 -9.89
C GLY A 114 -11.06 2.34 -10.54
N GLU A 115 -11.45 2.88 -11.70
CA GLU A 115 -10.67 3.80 -12.53
C GLU A 115 -10.28 5.08 -11.78
N LEU A 116 -9.24 5.76 -12.27
CA LEU A 116 -8.78 7.06 -11.76
C LEU A 116 -9.49 8.21 -12.52
N ASP A 117 -10.81 8.16 -12.58
CA ASP A 117 -11.66 9.11 -13.30
C ASP A 117 -12.37 10.10 -12.36
N ASP A 118 -13.39 10.82 -12.87
CA ASP A 118 -14.15 11.83 -12.11
C ASP A 118 -15.16 11.23 -11.11
N HIS A 119 -15.30 9.90 -11.04
CA HIS A 119 -16.19 9.20 -10.12
C HIS A 119 -15.52 8.81 -8.80
N GLN A 120 -14.25 9.16 -8.62
CA GLN A 120 -13.47 8.86 -7.42
C GLN A 120 -12.91 10.14 -6.75
N GLU A 121 -12.51 10.05 -5.48
CA GLU A 121 -12.20 11.23 -4.65
C GLU A 121 -10.70 11.59 -4.57
N ILE A 122 -9.79 10.72 -5.04
CA ILE A 122 -8.34 10.92 -4.89
C ILE A 122 -7.82 11.81 -6.02
N ASN A 123 -7.27 12.96 -5.67
CA ASN A 123 -6.62 13.81 -6.66
C ASN A 123 -5.19 13.31 -6.92
N TYR A 124 -5.02 12.42 -7.90
CA TYR A 124 -3.75 11.75 -8.19
C TYR A 124 -2.61 12.66 -8.63
N PRO A 125 -2.77 13.69 -9.48
CA PRO A 125 -1.64 14.52 -9.89
C PRO A 125 -0.82 15.13 -8.74
N PRO A 126 -1.38 15.75 -7.70
CA PRO A 126 -0.59 16.22 -6.56
C PRO A 126 -0.02 15.08 -5.71
N VAL A 127 -0.69 13.91 -5.64
CA VAL A 127 -0.15 12.72 -4.96
C VAL A 127 1.11 12.24 -5.67
N MET A 128 1.07 12.13 -7.01
CA MET A 128 2.23 11.69 -7.80
C MET A 128 3.39 12.70 -7.74
N ARG A 129 3.10 14.01 -7.74
CA ARG A 129 4.15 15.01 -7.51
C ARG A 129 4.83 14.83 -6.15
N ALA A 130 4.06 14.52 -5.11
CA ALA A 130 4.64 14.24 -3.80
C ALA A 130 5.53 12.98 -3.81
N VAL A 131 5.18 11.95 -4.57
CA VAL A 131 6.05 10.77 -4.78
C VAL A 131 7.36 11.19 -5.44
N LEU A 132 7.31 11.96 -6.55
CA LEU A 132 8.52 12.44 -7.25
C LEU A 132 9.41 13.31 -6.34
N GLU A 133 8.82 14.21 -5.55
CA GLU A 133 9.55 15.07 -4.60
C GLU A 133 10.35 14.27 -3.55
N THR A 134 9.98 13.02 -3.26
CA THR A 134 10.74 12.16 -2.34
C THR A 134 12.04 11.62 -2.94
N GLY A 135 12.23 11.75 -4.26
CA GLY A 135 13.31 11.12 -4.99
C GLY A 135 13.07 9.63 -5.32
N TYR A 136 11.83 9.15 -5.16
CA TYR A 136 11.49 7.77 -5.49
C TYR A 136 11.70 7.50 -6.99
N SER A 137 12.38 6.40 -7.30
CA SER A 137 12.73 6.00 -8.68
C SER A 137 12.23 4.58 -9.04
N GLY A 138 11.40 3.98 -8.18
CA GLY A 138 10.79 2.68 -8.42
C GLY A 138 9.50 2.78 -9.25
N TYR A 139 8.70 1.72 -9.19
CA TYR A 139 7.46 1.63 -9.95
C TYR A 139 6.25 2.08 -9.13
N VAL A 140 5.30 2.74 -9.81
CA VAL A 140 3.94 2.98 -9.34
C VAL A 140 3.01 2.10 -10.18
N ALA A 141 2.40 1.10 -9.58
CA ALA A 141 1.56 0.14 -10.28
C ALA A 141 0.07 0.49 -10.16
N GLN A 142 -0.65 0.29 -11.23
CA GLN A 142 -2.11 0.42 -11.27
C GLN A 142 -2.73 -0.88 -10.75
N GLU A 143 -3.45 -0.81 -9.62
CA GLU A 143 -4.09 -1.99 -9.02
C GLU A 143 -5.58 -1.74 -8.78
N PHE A 144 -6.26 -1.28 -9.81
CA PHE A 144 -7.71 -1.07 -9.77
C PHE A 144 -8.47 -2.21 -10.46
N ILE A 145 -9.78 -2.30 -10.19
CA ILE A 145 -10.69 -3.25 -10.82
C ILE A 145 -11.39 -2.50 -11.96
N PRO A 146 -11.05 -2.77 -13.24
CA PRO A 146 -11.64 -2.04 -14.35
C PRO A 146 -13.15 -2.27 -14.42
N THR A 147 -13.90 -1.19 -14.61
CA THR A 147 -15.36 -1.20 -14.84
C THR A 147 -15.72 -0.76 -16.25
N TRP A 148 -14.79 -0.16 -16.99
CA TRP A 148 -14.99 0.22 -18.38
C TRP A 148 -14.98 -0.99 -19.32
N ASP A 149 -15.72 -0.90 -20.43
CA ASP A 149 -15.78 -1.98 -21.43
C ASP A 149 -14.40 -2.34 -22.02
N ASP A 150 -13.49 -1.36 -22.12
CA ASP A 150 -12.10 -1.57 -22.53
C ASP A 150 -11.13 -1.39 -21.35
N PRO A 151 -10.70 -2.47 -20.69
CA PRO A 151 -9.79 -2.40 -19.55
C PRO A 151 -8.38 -1.89 -19.93
N VAL A 152 -7.97 -2.04 -21.19
CA VAL A 152 -6.68 -1.50 -21.68
C VAL A 152 -6.76 0.02 -21.81
N HIS A 153 -7.90 0.54 -22.26
CA HIS A 153 -8.16 1.99 -22.27
C HIS A 153 -8.16 2.54 -20.84
N ALA A 154 -8.83 1.87 -19.90
CA ALA A 154 -8.84 2.26 -18.49
C ALA A 154 -7.41 2.33 -17.92
N LEU A 155 -6.59 1.32 -18.20
CA LEU A 155 -5.19 1.29 -17.75
C LEU A 155 -4.35 2.43 -18.36
N ARG A 156 -4.50 2.71 -19.64
CA ARG A 156 -3.82 3.83 -20.31
C ARG A 156 -4.24 5.18 -19.73
N HIS A 157 -5.53 5.34 -19.45
CA HIS A 157 -6.05 6.54 -18.78
C HIS A 157 -5.41 6.73 -17.41
N ALA A 158 -5.42 5.69 -16.57
CA ALA A 158 -4.84 5.74 -15.23
C ALA A 158 -3.33 6.06 -15.27
N ALA A 159 -2.59 5.44 -16.19
CA ALA A 159 -1.17 5.76 -16.39
C ALA A 159 -0.97 7.23 -16.74
N LYS A 160 -1.81 7.80 -17.64
CA LYS A 160 -1.75 9.21 -18.02
C LYS A 160 -2.10 10.16 -16.87
N VAL A 161 -3.06 9.79 -16.01
CA VAL A 161 -3.42 10.59 -14.82
C VAL A 161 -2.26 10.64 -13.81
N CYS A 162 -1.49 9.57 -13.73
CA CYS A 162 -0.33 9.47 -12.84
C CYS A 162 0.97 10.05 -13.44
N ASP A 163 0.99 10.34 -14.74
CA ASP A 163 2.13 10.96 -15.42
C ASP A 163 2.12 12.47 -15.19
N VAL A 164 3.02 12.94 -14.34
CA VAL A 164 3.13 14.34 -13.89
C VAL A 164 4.53 14.93 -14.13
N GLY A 165 5.38 14.20 -14.86
CA GLY A 165 6.75 14.59 -15.23
C GLY A 165 6.82 15.46 -16.48
#